data_db895e7141c130b75e6d89e293a13bef
#
_entry.id   db895e7141c130b75e6d89e293a13bef
#
_cell.length_a   1.000
_cell.length_b   1.000
_cell.length_c   1.000
_cell.angle_alpha   90.00
_cell.angle_beta   90.00
_cell.angle_gamma   90.00
#
_symmetry.space_group_name_H-M   'P 1'
#
loop_
_entity.id
_entity.type
_entity.pdbx_description
1 polymer ?
#
loop_
_entity_poly.entity_id
_entity_poly.type
_entity_poly.pdbx_seq_one_letter_code
_entity_poly.pdbx_strand_id
1 'polypeptide(L)'
;MFRNEGVDIRDIRTLEDLRQLPVTTKKDLQQQNDDFLCVSRREVIDYVTTSGTLGDPVTFALTEEDLDRLAYNEALSFATVGCTPDDIIQLMVTIDRRFMAGLAYFLGARKLGCGVTRVGNGIPELQWDTVRRIAPTACMVIPSFLLKLTDYAEANGFDYRNCPLRKAICIGEGLRLPDNFELNTLGRKIQERWPELELYSTYASTEMQTSFTECACHQGGHLPPDLIIVEFLDDENRPVPEGEPG
;
A
#
# COMPACT_ATOMS: atom_id res chain seq x y z
N MET A 1 3.58 14.85 -25.06
CA MET A 1 3.95 13.43 -25.19
C MET A 1 3.24 12.78 -26.36
N PHE A 2 1.96 12.45 -26.33
CA PHE A 2 1.24 11.70 -27.38
C PHE A 2 1.39 12.24 -28.80
N ARG A 3 1.30 13.57 -29.00
CA ARG A 3 1.45 14.20 -30.34
C ARG A 3 2.83 13.96 -30.96
N ASN A 4 3.88 13.89 -30.16
CA ASN A 4 5.25 13.68 -30.65
C ASN A 4 5.45 12.24 -31.10
N GLU A 5 4.71 11.30 -30.52
CA GLU A 5 4.71 9.87 -30.86
C GLU A 5 3.67 9.51 -31.93
N GLY A 6 2.95 10.50 -32.46
CA GLY A 6 1.94 10.29 -33.49
C GLY A 6 0.67 9.60 -33.02
N VAL A 7 0.43 9.54 -31.70
CA VAL A 7 -0.76 8.91 -31.12
C VAL A 7 -1.87 9.94 -30.94
N ASP A 8 -3.04 9.68 -31.51
CA ASP A 8 -4.27 10.41 -31.21
C ASP A 8 -5.04 9.67 -30.11
N ILE A 9 -5.11 10.26 -28.91
CA ILE A 9 -5.81 9.67 -27.76
C ILE A 9 -7.28 9.37 -28.03
N ARG A 10 -7.88 10.00 -29.05
CA ARG A 10 -9.27 9.77 -29.46
C ARG A 10 -9.45 8.41 -30.14
N ASP A 11 -8.39 7.81 -30.62
CA ASP A 11 -8.39 6.49 -31.26
C ASP A 11 -8.25 5.35 -30.24
N ILE A 12 -7.88 5.65 -28.97
CA ILE A 12 -7.81 4.70 -27.87
C ILE A 12 -9.21 4.46 -27.32
N ARG A 13 -9.80 3.29 -27.62
CA ARG A 13 -11.19 2.95 -27.28
C ARG A 13 -11.35 1.57 -26.65
N THR A 14 -10.36 0.70 -26.79
CA THR A 14 -10.34 -0.65 -26.25
C THR A 14 -9.09 -0.86 -25.39
N LEU A 15 -9.04 -1.95 -24.64
CA LEU A 15 -7.84 -2.32 -23.87
C LEU A 15 -6.66 -2.62 -24.80
N GLU A 16 -6.91 -3.20 -25.97
CA GLU A 16 -5.88 -3.45 -26.98
C GLU A 16 -5.26 -2.16 -27.50
N ASP A 17 -6.03 -1.10 -27.63
CA ASP A 17 -5.53 0.19 -28.09
C ASP A 17 -4.55 0.83 -27.12
N LEU A 18 -4.60 0.48 -25.82
CA LEU A 18 -3.68 1.00 -24.79
C LEU A 18 -2.22 0.72 -25.15
N ARG A 19 -1.93 -0.37 -25.85
CA ARG A 19 -0.58 -0.73 -26.31
C ARG A 19 0.04 0.26 -27.29
N GLN A 20 -0.77 1.16 -27.86
CA GLN A 20 -0.29 2.22 -28.73
C GLN A 20 0.22 3.42 -27.94
N LEU A 21 -0.06 3.47 -26.63
CA LEU A 21 0.40 4.55 -25.76
C LEU A 21 1.88 4.37 -25.43
N PRO A 22 2.66 5.46 -25.49
CA PRO A 22 4.06 5.41 -25.05
C PRO A 22 4.13 5.13 -23.55
N VAL A 23 5.06 4.28 -23.16
CA VAL A 23 5.33 3.96 -21.75
C VAL A 23 5.99 5.15 -21.06
N THR A 24 5.52 5.51 -19.89
CA THR A 24 6.15 6.50 -19.02
C THR A 24 7.05 5.78 -18.01
N THR A 25 8.33 6.11 -18.02
CA THR A 25 9.29 5.54 -17.08
C THR A 25 9.49 6.46 -15.86
N LYS A 26 10.06 5.92 -14.79
CA LYS A 26 10.45 6.73 -13.62
C LYS A 26 11.45 7.84 -13.99
N LYS A 27 12.32 7.59 -14.97
CA LYS A 27 13.27 8.58 -15.48
C LYS A 27 12.56 9.76 -16.15
N ASP A 28 11.50 9.52 -16.91
CA ASP A 28 10.69 10.58 -17.53
C ASP A 28 10.05 11.46 -16.46
N LEU A 29 9.46 10.83 -15.43
CA LEU A 29 8.89 11.53 -14.28
C LEU A 29 9.94 12.36 -13.52
N GLN A 30 11.16 11.86 -13.37
CA GLN A 30 12.25 12.59 -12.70
C GLN A 30 12.75 13.79 -13.51
N GLN A 31 12.81 13.66 -14.82
CA GLN A 31 13.37 14.69 -15.71
C GLN A 31 12.37 15.79 -16.09
N GLN A 32 11.10 15.45 -16.15
CA GLN A 32 10.03 16.32 -16.68
C GLN A 32 8.81 16.33 -15.75
N ASN A 33 9.02 16.30 -14.43
CA ASN A 33 7.95 16.11 -13.46
C ASN A 33 6.79 17.11 -13.61
N ASP A 34 7.09 18.39 -13.80
CA ASP A 34 6.06 19.43 -13.97
C ASP A 34 5.21 19.24 -15.25
N ASP A 35 5.73 18.59 -16.29
CA ASP A 35 5.02 18.34 -17.55
C ASP A 35 3.89 17.30 -17.40
N PHE A 36 3.94 16.51 -16.30
CA PHE A 36 2.91 15.54 -15.95
C PHE A 36 1.76 16.13 -15.11
N LEU A 37 1.84 17.41 -14.73
CA LEU A 37 0.75 18.08 -14.04
C LEU A 37 -0.38 18.42 -15.03
N CYS A 38 -1.48 17.67 -14.97
CA CYS A 38 -2.61 17.79 -15.89
C CYS A 38 -3.71 18.74 -15.39
N VAL A 39 -3.54 19.35 -14.22
CA VAL A 39 -4.50 20.24 -13.58
C VAL A 39 -3.87 21.57 -13.19
N SER A 40 -4.69 22.57 -12.90
CA SER A 40 -4.22 23.83 -12.34
C SER A 40 -3.63 23.61 -10.93
N ARG A 41 -2.54 24.30 -10.58
CA ARG A 41 -1.98 24.25 -9.22
C ARG A 41 -2.98 24.66 -8.12
N ARG A 42 -4.06 25.32 -8.45
CA ARG A 42 -5.14 25.69 -7.53
C ARG A 42 -6.01 24.50 -7.12
N GLU A 43 -6.02 23.45 -7.91
CA GLU A 43 -6.79 22.22 -7.67
C GLU A 43 -5.99 21.19 -6.87
N VAL A 44 -4.69 21.46 -6.69
CA VAL A 44 -3.80 20.56 -5.92
C VAL A 44 -3.99 20.78 -4.42
N ILE A 45 -4.32 19.70 -3.71
CA ILE A 45 -4.56 19.67 -2.27
C ILE A 45 -3.32 19.16 -1.51
N ASP A 46 -2.64 18.13 -2.04
CA ASP A 46 -1.50 17.51 -1.38
C ASP A 46 -0.33 17.28 -2.35
N TYR A 47 0.89 17.36 -1.84
CA TYR A 47 2.12 17.06 -2.56
C TYR A 47 2.86 15.94 -1.85
N VAL A 48 3.02 14.82 -2.54
CA VAL A 48 3.70 13.63 -2.03
C VAL A 48 4.92 13.28 -2.87
N THR A 49 5.85 12.53 -2.31
CA THR A 49 7.05 12.11 -3.04
C THR A 49 7.31 10.62 -2.87
N THR A 50 7.91 10.03 -3.90
CA THR A 50 8.49 8.69 -3.78
C THR A 50 9.68 8.69 -2.82
N SER A 51 10.07 7.51 -2.32
CA SER A 51 11.17 7.35 -1.34
C SER A 51 12.55 7.78 -1.85
N GLY A 52 12.74 7.88 -3.17
CA GLY A 52 14.02 8.27 -3.77
C GLY A 52 15.16 7.24 -3.66
N THR A 53 14.85 5.98 -3.35
CA THR A 53 15.86 4.89 -3.20
C THR A 53 16.69 4.61 -4.47
N LEU A 54 16.13 4.92 -5.64
CA LEU A 54 16.76 4.70 -6.96
C LEU A 54 17.02 6.01 -7.73
N GLY A 55 17.34 7.10 -7.04
CA GLY A 55 17.60 8.41 -7.63
C GLY A 55 16.75 9.51 -7.01
N ASP A 56 16.60 10.63 -7.70
CA ASP A 56 15.80 11.76 -7.20
C ASP A 56 14.35 11.36 -6.99
N PRO A 57 13.72 11.80 -5.87
CA PRO A 57 12.30 11.56 -5.64
C PRO A 57 11.43 12.20 -6.72
N VAL A 58 10.40 11.48 -7.15
CA VAL A 58 9.34 12.03 -7.99
C VAL A 58 8.28 12.66 -7.11
N THR A 59 7.81 13.85 -7.46
CA THR A 59 6.70 14.53 -6.78
C THR A 59 5.39 14.24 -7.51
N PHE A 60 4.38 13.85 -6.75
CA PHE A 60 3.00 13.74 -7.24
C PHE A 60 2.15 14.81 -6.58
N ALA A 61 1.35 15.48 -7.41
CA ALA A 61 0.39 16.49 -6.99
C ALA A 61 -1.01 15.86 -7.02
N LEU A 62 -1.67 15.85 -5.88
CA LEU A 62 -2.95 15.18 -5.68
C LEU A 62 -4.08 16.21 -5.56
N THR A 63 -5.16 15.97 -6.28
CA THR A 63 -6.42 16.73 -6.18
C THR A 63 -7.33 16.11 -5.12
N GLU A 64 -8.48 16.73 -4.86
CA GLU A 64 -9.54 16.16 -4.02
C GLU A 64 -10.02 14.81 -4.55
N GLU A 65 -10.17 14.70 -5.88
CA GLU A 65 -10.60 13.45 -6.54
C GLU A 65 -9.55 12.34 -6.39
N ASP A 66 -8.26 12.68 -6.45
CA ASP A 66 -7.17 11.73 -6.19
C ASP A 66 -7.19 11.24 -4.73
N LEU A 67 -7.45 12.13 -3.77
CA LEU A 67 -7.58 11.77 -2.36
C LEU A 67 -8.79 10.87 -2.11
N ASP A 68 -9.93 11.16 -2.76
CA ASP A 68 -11.12 10.31 -2.70
C ASP A 68 -10.89 8.94 -3.32
N ARG A 69 -10.14 8.87 -4.42
CA ARG A 69 -9.70 7.62 -5.06
C ARG A 69 -8.79 6.80 -4.14
N LEU A 70 -7.80 7.44 -3.51
CA LEU A 70 -6.93 6.79 -2.51
C LEU A 70 -7.74 6.29 -1.31
N ALA A 71 -8.68 7.09 -0.81
CA ALA A 71 -9.58 6.68 0.26
C ALA A 71 -10.40 5.44 -0.11
N TYR A 72 -10.89 5.37 -1.34
CA TYR A 72 -11.64 4.22 -1.85
C TYR A 72 -10.74 2.98 -1.96
N ASN A 73 -9.56 3.11 -2.55
CA ASN A 73 -8.58 2.03 -2.65
C ASN A 73 -8.26 1.41 -1.28
N GLU A 74 -7.94 2.24 -0.30
CA GLU A 74 -7.58 1.75 1.03
C GLU A 74 -8.78 1.21 1.81
N ALA A 75 -9.99 1.74 1.59
CA ALA A 75 -11.20 1.14 2.15
C ALA A 75 -11.42 -0.29 1.61
N LEU A 76 -11.19 -0.53 0.31
CA LEU A 76 -11.20 -1.86 -0.28
C LEU A 76 -10.12 -2.76 0.33
N SER A 77 -8.89 -2.26 0.51
CA SER A 77 -7.78 -2.98 1.13
C SER A 77 -8.16 -3.45 2.54
N PHE A 78 -8.69 -2.56 3.38
CA PHE A 78 -9.12 -2.91 4.73
C PHE A 78 -10.31 -3.88 4.74
N ALA A 79 -11.28 -3.71 3.84
CA ALA A 79 -12.39 -4.65 3.69
C ALA A 79 -11.92 -6.05 3.23
N THR A 80 -10.93 -6.12 2.35
CA THR A 80 -10.34 -7.37 1.84
C THR A 80 -9.73 -8.21 2.96
N VAL A 81 -9.09 -7.58 3.95
CA VAL A 81 -8.58 -8.28 5.15
C VAL A 81 -9.66 -8.49 6.23
N GLY A 82 -10.92 -8.20 5.90
CA GLY A 82 -12.05 -8.39 6.79
C GLY A 82 -12.14 -7.38 7.93
N CYS A 83 -11.62 -6.16 7.75
CA CYS A 83 -11.92 -5.06 8.68
C CYS A 83 -13.34 -4.54 8.46
N THR A 84 -13.99 -4.15 9.54
CA THR A 84 -15.37 -3.66 9.60
C THR A 84 -15.42 -2.36 10.40
N PRO A 85 -16.54 -1.63 10.43
CA PRO A 85 -16.70 -0.45 11.28
C PRO A 85 -16.47 -0.67 12.78
N ASP A 86 -16.50 -1.92 13.24
CA ASP A 86 -16.22 -2.27 14.65
C ASP A 86 -14.71 -2.32 14.94
N ASP A 87 -13.86 -2.31 13.91
CA ASP A 87 -12.42 -2.37 14.07
C ASP A 87 -11.82 -0.97 14.37
N ILE A 88 -10.74 -0.98 15.14
CA ILE A 88 -9.86 0.18 15.35
C ILE A 88 -8.50 -0.15 14.73
N ILE A 89 -8.06 0.66 13.78
CA ILE A 89 -6.82 0.46 13.05
C ILE A 89 -5.71 1.35 13.62
N GLN A 90 -4.64 0.75 14.11
CA GLN A 90 -3.44 1.46 14.54
C GLN A 90 -2.48 1.64 13.35
N LEU A 91 -2.25 2.88 12.96
CA LEU A 91 -1.27 3.22 11.94
C LEU A 91 0.12 3.31 12.59
N MET A 92 0.93 2.26 12.39
CA MET A 92 2.33 2.17 12.84
C MET A 92 3.31 2.60 11.74
N VAL A 93 2.85 3.44 10.84
CA VAL A 93 3.59 4.00 9.71
C VAL A 93 3.52 5.52 9.76
N THR A 94 4.48 6.19 9.11
CA THR A 94 4.46 7.67 9.07
C THR A 94 3.22 8.17 8.32
N ILE A 95 2.66 9.28 8.78
CA ILE A 95 1.58 9.99 8.08
C ILE A 95 2.07 11.35 7.54
N ASP A 96 3.26 11.75 7.92
CA ASP A 96 3.95 12.98 7.53
C ASP A 96 5.03 12.71 6.46
N ARG A 97 5.97 13.66 6.28
CA ARG A 97 7.15 13.53 5.40
C ARG A 97 6.81 13.28 3.92
N ARG A 98 5.68 13.78 3.46
CA ARG A 98 5.22 13.61 2.08
C ARG A 98 4.99 12.14 1.69
N PHE A 99 4.71 11.29 2.67
CA PHE A 99 4.42 9.89 2.45
C PHE A 99 2.93 9.71 2.13
N MET A 100 2.61 9.43 0.87
CA MET A 100 1.24 9.32 0.37
C MET A 100 0.41 8.30 1.14
N ALA A 101 0.95 7.12 1.34
CA ALA A 101 0.21 5.99 1.89
C ALA A 101 -0.27 6.23 3.32
N GLY A 102 0.48 7.00 4.14
CA GLY A 102 0.06 7.29 5.52
C GLY A 102 -1.26 8.04 5.60
N LEU A 103 -1.45 9.06 4.76
CA LEU A 103 -2.73 9.78 4.65
C LEU A 103 -3.80 8.89 4.00
N ALA A 104 -3.44 8.15 2.95
CA ALA A 104 -4.36 7.25 2.26
C ALA A 104 -4.97 6.21 3.21
N TYR A 105 -4.17 5.61 4.10
CA TYR A 105 -4.66 4.66 5.13
C TYR A 105 -5.64 5.32 6.10
N PHE A 106 -5.35 6.54 6.54
CA PHE A 106 -6.29 7.26 7.40
C PHE A 106 -7.62 7.52 6.68
N LEU A 107 -7.57 8.00 5.44
CA LEU A 107 -8.76 8.28 4.64
C LEU A 107 -9.55 7.01 4.33
N GLY A 108 -8.87 5.90 4.00
CA GLY A 108 -9.49 4.61 3.73
C GLY A 108 -10.20 4.03 4.95
N ALA A 109 -9.54 4.00 6.10
CA ALA A 109 -10.14 3.54 7.34
C ALA A 109 -11.36 4.40 7.73
N ARG A 110 -11.27 5.72 7.61
CA ARG A 110 -12.38 6.66 7.79
C ARG A 110 -13.53 6.34 6.82
N LYS A 111 -13.22 6.08 5.55
CA LYS A 111 -14.24 5.77 4.52
C LYS A 111 -14.95 4.44 4.78
N LEU A 112 -14.22 3.44 5.29
CA LEU A 112 -14.79 2.17 5.73
C LEU A 112 -15.62 2.31 7.01
N GLY A 113 -15.39 3.35 7.80
CA GLY A 113 -16.06 3.60 9.07
C GLY A 113 -15.31 3.06 10.31
N CYS A 114 -14.08 2.59 10.14
CA CYS A 114 -13.24 2.12 11.25
C CYS A 114 -12.76 3.28 12.14
N GLY A 115 -12.52 2.97 13.41
CA GLY A 115 -11.71 3.84 14.28
C GLY A 115 -10.24 3.86 13.81
N VAL A 116 -9.55 4.99 13.98
CA VAL A 116 -8.14 5.11 13.58
C VAL A 116 -7.32 5.77 14.69
N THR A 117 -6.18 5.16 15.02
CA THR A 117 -5.17 5.83 15.85
C THR A 117 -3.86 5.98 15.05
N ARG A 118 -3.33 7.23 15.06
CA ARG A 118 -2.14 7.62 14.30
C ARG A 118 -0.95 7.70 15.22
N VAL A 119 -0.20 6.60 15.33
CA VAL A 119 0.96 6.50 16.23
C VAL A 119 2.26 6.83 15.52
N GLY A 120 2.29 6.61 14.21
CA GLY A 120 3.51 6.75 13.43
C GLY A 120 4.43 5.54 13.56
N ASN A 121 5.59 5.61 12.91
CA ASN A 121 6.57 4.53 12.92
C ASN A 121 7.52 4.63 14.12
N GLY A 122 8.11 3.51 14.51
CA GLY A 122 9.08 3.43 15.61
C GLY A 122 8.44 3.52 16.99
N ILE A 123 9.26 3.79 18.00
CA ILE A 123 8.90 3.96 19.42
C ILE A 123 7.99 2.85 19.95
N PRO A 124 8.51 1.63 20.20
CA PRO A 124 7.70 0.49 20.65
C PRO A 124 6.90 0.76 21.92
N GLU A 125 7.43 1.56 22.86
CA GLU A 125 6.72 1.96 24.06
C GLU A 125 5.39 2.67 23.76
N LEU A 126 5.40 3.63 22.80
CA LEU A 126 4.20 4.36 22.42
C LEU A 126 3.18 3.47 21.71
N GLN A 127 3.65 2.51 20.91
CA GLN A 127 2.79 1.52 20.26
C GLN A 127 2.02 0.71 21.31
N TRP A 128 2.72 0.18 22.31
CA TRP A 128 2.10 -0.63 23.36
C TRP A 128 1.26 0.20 24.34
N ASP A 129 1.64 1.44 24.62
CA ASP A 129 0.78 2.35 25.39
C ASP A 129 -0.54 2.59 24.67
N THR A 130 -0.50 2.74 23.35
CA THR A 130 -1.70 2.87 22.50
C THR A 130 -2.55 1.61 22.52
N VAL A 131 -1.95 0.43 22.42
CA VAL A 131 -2.67 -0.85 22.52
C VAL A 131 -3.41 -0.96 23.86
N ARG A 132 -2.79 -0.58 24.96
CA ARG A 132 -3.42 -0.61 26.30
C ARG A 132 -4.59 0.39 26.44
N ARG A 133 -4.45 1.57 25.86
CA ARG A 133 -5.45 2.66 26.06
C ARG A 133 -6.62 2.59 25.12
N ILE A 134 -6.37 2.19 23.86
CA ILE A 134 -7.33 2.34 22.76
C ILE A 134 -7.85 0.97 22.33
N ALA A 135 -7.13 -0.12 22.62
CA ALA A 135 -7.47 -1.48 22.26
C ALA A 135 -7.71 -1.68 20.75
N PRO A 136 -6.76 -1.27 19.84
CA PRO A 136 -6.89 -1.48 18.42
C PRO A 136 -6.95 -2.97 18.09
N THR A 137 -7.73 -3.34 17.07
CA THR A 137 -7.94 -4.72 16.62
C THR A 137 -7.10 -5.08 15.40
N ALA A 138 -6.69 -4.07 14.63
CA ALA A 138 -5.83 -4.21 13.46
C ALA A 138 -4.71 -3.16 13.46
N CYS A 139 -3.64 -3.43 12.72
CA CYS A 139 -2.59 -2.44 12.50
C CYS A 139 -2.08 -2.44 11.06
N MET A 140 -1.65 -1.26 10.61
CA MET A 140 -0.87 -1.07 9.40
C MET A 140 0.59 -0.93 9.78
N VAL A 141 1.48 -1.80 9.28
CA VAL A 141 2.83 -1.93 9.83
C VAL A 141 3.85 -2.43 8.78
N ILE A 142 5.13 -2.11 9.00
CA ILE A 142 6.24 -2.75 8.30
C ILE A 142 6.57 -4.06 9.05
N PRO A 143 6.62 -5.23 8.38
CA PRO A 143 6.78 -6.53 9.04
C PRO A 143 7.93 -6.63 10.04
N SER A 144 9.12 -6.17 9.67
CA SER A 144 10.29 -6.22 10.56
C SER A 144 10.10 -5.42 11.87
N PHE A 145 9.20 -4.44 11.88
CA PHE A 145 8.90 -3.69 13.10
C PHE A 145 8.08 -4.51 14.10
N LEU A 146 7.30 -5.50 13.67
CA LEU A 146 6.60 -6.43 14.58
C LEU A 146 7.57 -7.21 15.46
N LEU A 147 8.72 -7.61 14.92
CA LEU A 147 9.75 -8.28 15.74
C LEU A 147 10.30 -7.35 16.82
N LYS A 148 10.53 -6.07 16.50
CA LYS A 148 10.96 -5.07 17.50
C LYS A 148 9.89 -4.83 18.57
N LEU A 149 8.61 -4.88 18.19
CA LEU A 149 7.50 -4.77 19.12
C LEU A 149 7.45 -5.96 20.07
N THR A 150 7.64 -7.18 19.58
CA THR A 150 7.68 -8.38 20.43
C THR A 150 8.91 -8.38 21.33
N ASP A 151 10.12 -8.00 20.83
CA ASP A 151 11.31 -7.84 21.65
C ASP A 151 11.09 -6.86 22.83
N TYR A 152 10.48 -5.71 22.55
CA TYR A 152 10.18 -4.74 23.58
C TYR A 152 9.14 -5.26 24.59
N ALA A 153 8.10 -5.94 24.10
CA ALA A 153 7.05 -6.49 24.95
C ALA A 153 7.62 -7.54 25.92
N GLU A 154 8.44 -8.47 25.42
CA GLU A 154 9.11 -9.50 26.24
C GLU A 154 10.05 -8.89 27.28
N ALA A 155 10.87 -7.89 26.89
CA ALA A 155 11.78 -7.19 27.79
C ALA A 155 11.08 -6.42 28.90
N ASN A 156 9.83 -5.98 28.70
CA ASN A 156 9.04 -5.17 29.63
C ASN A 156 7.86 -5.94 30.25
N GLY A 157 7.76 -7.25 30.05
CA GLY A 157 6.71 -8.10 30.65
C GLY A 157 5.30 -7.80 30.12
N PHE A 158 5.19 -7.34 28.87
CA PHE A 158 3.90 -7.07 28.23
C PHE A 158 3.37 -8.33 27.56
N ASP A 159 2.14 -8.73 27.90
CA ASP A 159 1.48 -9.88 27.30
C ASP A 159 0.86 -9.50 25.93
N TYR A 160 1.66 -9.52 24.89
CA TYR A 160 1.25 -9.14 23.55
C TYR A 160 0.37 -10.20 22.87
N ARG A 161 0.45 -11.48 23.27
CA ARG A 161 -0.37 -12.54 22.69
C ARG A 161 -1.85 -12.42 23.08
N ASN A 162 -2.13 -11.89 24.27
CA ASN A 162 -3.49 -11.64 24.75
C ASN A 162 -3.98 -10.22 24.50
N CYS A 163 -3.25 -9.39 23.75
CA CYS A 163 -3.70 -8.06 23.37
C CYS A 163 -4.83 -8.12 22.32
N PRO A 164 -5.55 -7.02 22.07
CA PRO A 164 -6.66 -7.00 21.10
C PRO A 164 -6.25 -7.13 19.64
N LEU A 165 -5.00 -6.83 19.28
CA LEU A 165 -4.52 -6.90 17.90
C LEU A 165 -4.64 -8.34 17.37
N ARG A 166 -5.31 -8.49 16.22
CA ARG A 166 -5.51 -9.76 15.52
C ARG A 166 -5.10 -9.73 14.07
N LYS A 167 -5.05 -8.55 13.44
CA LYS A 167 -4.74 -8.39 12.01
C LYS A 167 -3.59 -7.41 11.85
N ALA A 168 -2.54 -7.81 11.11
CA ALA A 168 -1.46 -6.93 10.69
C ALA A 168 -1.45 -6.82 9.17
N ILE A 169 -1.78 -5.63 8.64
CA ILE A 169 -1.67 -5.31 7.23
C ILE A 169 -0.25 -4.80 7.00
N CYS A 170 0.53 -5.57 6.27
CA CYS A 170 1.97 -5.43 6.14
C CYS A 170 2.37 -4.80 4.81
N ILE A 171 3.19 -3.74 4.88
CA ILE A 171 3.67 -2.97 3.74
C ILE A 171 5.19 -2.89 3.72
N GLY A 172 5.75 -2.62 2.53
CA GLY A 172 7.17 -2.26 2.34
C GLY A 172 8.15 -3.42 2.40
N GLU A 173 7.77 -4.57 2.93
CA GLU A 173 8.58 -5.79 2.98
C GLU A 173 7.71 -6.99 2.62
N GLY A 174 8.27 -7.92 1.81
CA GLY A 174 7.55 -9.15 1.45
C GLY A 174 7.39 -10.10 2.64
N LEU A 175 6.21 -10.70 2.75
CA LEU A 175 5.88 -11.71 3.76
C LEU A 175 5.88 -13.13 3.20
N ARG A 176 5.67 -13.28 1.88
CA ARG A 176 5.43 -14.58 1.25
C ARG A 176 6.43 -14.85 0.14
N LEU A 177 6.59 -16.11 -0.16
CA LEU A 177 7.34 -16.60 -1.32
C LEU A 177 6.46 -16.44 -2.58
N PRO A 178 7.03 -16.01 -3.71
CA PRO A 178 6.24 -15.75 -4.92
C PRO A 178 5.71 -17.00 -5.61
N ASP A 179 6.36 -18.14 -5.42
CA ASP A 179 6.08 -19.41 -6.09
C ASP A 179 4.96 -20.25 -5.43
N ASN A 180 4.76 -20.12 -4.13
CA ASN A 180 3.81 -20.95 -3.38
C ASN A 180 2.98 -20.21 -2.34
N PHE A 181 3.18 -18.90 -2.20
CA PHE A 181 2.53 -18.01 -1.21
C PHE A 181 2.73 -18.40 0.25
N GLU A 182 3.61 -19.34 0.56
CA GLU A 182 3.97 -19.63 1.94
C GLU A 182 4.72 -18.45 2.58
N LEU A 183 4.64 -18.34 3.91
CA LEU A 183 5.41 -17.32 4.61
C LEU A 183 6.92 -17.50 4.37
N ASN A 184 7.57 -16.42 4.00
CA ASN A 184 9.03 -16.38 3.91
C ASN A 184 9.68 -16.42 5.31
N THR A 185 10.99 -16.31 5.38
CA THR A 185 11.73 -16.36 6.65
C THR A 185 11.28 -15.28 7.65
N LEU A 186 10.97 -14.08 7.19
CA LEU A 186 10.50 -12.98 8.04
C LEU A 186 9.08 -13.27 8.56
N GLY A 187 8.17 -13.63 7.65
CA GLY A 187 6.78 -13.96 8.01
C GLY A 187 6.71 -15.13 9.01
N ARG A 188 7.50 -16.21 8.79
CA ARG A 188 7.57 -17.33 9.74
C ARG A 188 8.05 -16.91 11.11
N LYS A 189 9.11 -16.11 11.21
CA LYS A 189 9.62 -15.61 12.51
C LYS A 189 8.57 -14.80 13.26
N ILE A 190 7.80 -13.98 12.57
CA ILE A 190 6.73 -13.21 13.20
C ILE A 190 5.63 -14.15 13.70
N GLN A 191 5.16 -15.07 12.85
CA GLN A 191 4.09 -16.02 13.16
C GLN A 191 4.44 -16.98 14.30
N GLU A 192 5.69 -17.41 14.41
CA GLU A 192 6.19 -18.23 15.52
C GLU A 192 6.14 -17.49 16.86
N ARG A 193 6.46 -16.19 16.85
CA ARG A 193 6.45 -15.38 18.07
C ARG A 193 5.05 -14.90 18.44
N TRP A 194 4.25 -14.57 17.45
CA TRP A 194 2.89 -14.03 17.64
C TRP A 194 1.86 -14.78 16.80
N PRO A 195 1.55 -16.04 17.17
CA PRO A 195 0.65 -16.90 16.40
C PRO A 195 -0.81 -16.40 16.35
N GLU A 196 -1.23 -15.54 17.28
CA GLU A 196 -2.58 -14.97 17.33
C GLU A 196 -2.77 -13.79 16.39
N LEU A 197 -1.68 -13.31 15.75
CA LEU A 197 -1.71 -12.18 14.80
C LEU A 197 -1.75 -12.71 13.37
N GLU A 198 -2.83 -12.47 12.65
CA GLU A 198 -2.92 -12.78 11.23
C GLU A 198 -2.13 -11.75 10.41
N LEU A 199 -1.28 -12.24 9.51
CA LEU A 199 -0.41 -11.43 8.66
C LEU A 199 -0.99 -11.34 7.26
N TYR A 200 -1.28 -10.12 6.79
CA TYR A 200 -1.76 -9.83 5.45
C TYR A 200 -0.73 -9.00 4.69
N SER A 201 -0.38 -9.44 3.49
CA SER A 201 0.53 -8.71 2.62
C SER A 201 -0.24 -7.71 1.76
N THR A 202 0.31 -6.52 1.56
CA THR A 202 -0.16 -5.59 0.55
C THR A 202 1.01 -4.99 -0.21
N TYR A 203 0.88 -4.95 -1.53
CA TYR A 203 1.83 -4.32 -2.44
C TYR A 203 1.24 -3.03 -2.99
N ALA A 204 1.98 -1.95 -2.90
CA ALA A 204 1.57 -0.65 -3.42
C ALA A 204 2.78 0.17 -3.88
N SER A 205 2.56 1.12 -4.76
CA SER A 205 3.53 2.15 -5.10
C SER A 205 2.89 3.52 -5.23
N THR A 206 3.68 4.57 -5.03
CA THR A 206 3.21 5.95 -5.19
C THR A 206 2.82 6.24 -6.63
N GLU A 207 3.56 5.68 -7.58
CA GLU A 207 3.34 5.83 -9.01
C GLU A 207 2.02 5.21 -9.47
N MET A 208 1.67 4.08 -8.90
CA MET A 208 0.47 3.30 -9.24
C MET A 208 -0.80 3.85 -8.57
N GLN A 209 -0.65 4.51 -7.42
CA GLN A 209 -1.74 5.06 -6.59
C GLN A 209 -2.85 4.04 -6.29
N THR A 210 -2.48 2.79 -6.16
CA THR A 210 -3.36 1.68 -5.78
C THR A 210 -2.58 0.62 -5.02
N SER A 211 -3.27 -0.36 -4.47
CA SER A 211 -2.67 -1.46 -3.72
C SER A 211 -3.30 -2.80 -4.10
N PHE A 212 -2.51 -3.86 -3.99
CA PHE A 212 -2.92 -5.24 -4.15
C PHE A 212 -2.81 -5.91 -2.80
N THR A 213 -3.94 -6.04 -2.11
CA THR A 213 -4.01 -6.58 -0.76
C THR A 213 -4.55 -8.01 -0.78
N GLU A 214 -3.88 -8.92 -0.08
CA GLU A 214 -4.35 -10.30 0.06
C GLU A 214 -5.56 -10.40 1.00
N CYS A 215 -6.39 -11.41 0.77
CA CYS A 215 -7.46 -11.80 1.70
C CYS A 215 -7.02 -13.00 2.58
N ALA A 216 -7.93 -13.51 3.39
CA ALA A 216 -7.69 -14.65 4.26
C ALA A 216 -7.30 -15.97 3.53
N CYS A 217 -7.42 -16.03 2.20
CA CYS A 217 -6.93 -17.16 1.42
C CYS A 217 -5.40 -17.14 1.25
N HIS A 218 -4.76 -15.98 1.39
CA HIS A 218 -3.30 -15.79 1.28
C HIS A 218 -2.67 -16.30 -0.04
N GLN A 219 -3.40 -16.16 -1.14
CA GLN A 219 -3.01 -16.62 -2.47
C GLN A 219 -2.72 -15.46 -3.44
N GLY A 220 -2.04 -14.42 -2.96
CA GLY A 220 -1.74 -13.21 -3.72
C GLY A 220 -2.70 -12.05 -3.43
N GLY A 221 -2.38 -10.87 -3.97
CA GLY A 221 -3.16 -9.66 -3.78
C GLY A 221 -4.32 -9.53 -4.76
N HIS A 222 -5.44 -9.02 -4.29
CA HIS A 222 -6.58 -8.68 -5.15
C HIS A 222 -6.26 -7.47 -6.01
N LEU A 223 -6.63 -7.53 -7.27
CA LEU A 223 -6.48 -6.49 -8.26
C LEU A 223 -7.81 -5.73 -8.39
N PRO A 224 -7.88 -4.43 -8.03
CA PRO A 224 -9.10 -3.65 -8.16
C PRO A 224 -9.29 -3.18 -9.62
N PRO A 225 -10.19 -3.82 -10.40
CA PRO A 225 -10.29 -3.58 -11.84
C PRO A 225 -10.90 -2.23 -12.20
N ASP A 226 -11.54 -1.57 -11.26
CA ASP A 226 -12.09 -0.21 -11.38
C ASP A 226 -11.06 0.89 -11.08
N LEU A 227 -9.89 0.53 -10.57
CA LEU A 227 -8.82 1.47 -10.22
C LEU A 227 -7.60 1.38 -11.14
N ILE A 228 -7.29 0.21 -11.68
CA ILE A 228 -6.07 -0.02 -12.45
C ILE A 228 -6.27 -1.10 -13.52
N ILE A 229 -5.63 -0.91 -14.66
CA ILE A 229 -5.45 -1.92 -15.69
C ILE A 229 -4.00 -2.42 -15.59
N VAL A 230 -3.82 -3.73 -15.52
CA VAL A 230 -2.51 -4.38 -15.42
C VAL A 230 -2.29 -5.25 -16.65
N GLU A 231 -1.13 -5.11 -17.25
CA GLU A 231 -0.65 -5.98 -18.32
C GLU A 231 0.57 -6.75 -17.80
N PHE A 232 0.60 -8.06 -18.05
CA PHE A 232 1.74 -8.92 -17.74
C PHE A 232 2.52 -9.13 -19.04
N LEU A 233 3.78 -8.70 -19.05
CA LEU A 233 4.60 -8.66 -20.26
C LEU A 233 5.90 -9.46 -20.04
N ASP A 234 6.37 -10.11 -21.11
CA ASP A 234 7.72 -10.73 -21.15
C ASP A 234 8.82 -9.65 -21.33
N ASP A 235 10.07 -10.10 -21.35
CA ASP A 235 11.24 -9.21 -21.52
C ASP A 235 11.25 -8.46 -22.87
N GLU A 236 10.47 -8.93 -23.86
CA GLU A 236 10.28 -8.28 -25.16
C GLU A 236 9.02 -7.41 -25.22
N ASN A 237 8.40 -7.11 -24.09
CA ASN A 237 7.14 -6.35 -23.96
C ASN A 237 5.95 -6.97 -24.70
N ARG A 238 5.88 -8.30 -24.76
CA ARG A 238 4.72 -9.01 -25.31
C ARG A 238 3.87 -9.58 -24.17
N PRO A 239 2.54 -9.57 -24.29
CA PRO A 239 1.68 -10.19 -23.29
C PRO A 239 2.01 -11.67 -23.11
N VAL A 240 2.14 -12.08 -21.86
CA VAL A 240 2.32 -13.49 -21.50
C VAL A 240 0.98 -14.23 -21.43
N PRO A 241 0.93 -15.53 -21.73
CA PRO A 241 -0.25 -16.36 -21.52
C PRO A 241 -0.65 -16.41 -20.04
N GLU A 242 -1.92 -16.68 -19.77
CA GLU A 242 -2.42 -16.89 -18.42
C GLU A 242 -1.66 -18.02 -17.70
N GLY A 243 -1.17 -17.74 -16.50
CA GLY A 243 -0.39 -18.67 -15.68
C GLY A 243 1.13 -18.64 -15.93
N GLU A 244 1.59 -17.85 -16.89
CA GLU A 244 3.02 -17.64 -17.12
C GLU A 244 3.49 -16.36 -16.39
N PRO A 245 4.75 -16.33 -15.90
CA PRO A 245 5.31 -15.12 -15.31
C PRO A 245 5.57 -14.04 -16.36
N GLY A 246 5.34 -12.78 -15.98
CA GLY A 246 5.60 -11.61 -16.80
C GLY A 246 6.27 -10.49 -16.01
#